data_5ae6cb67a9859f1da3466ada86e7e6c1
#
_entry.id   5ae6cb67a9859f1da3466ada86e7e6c1
#
_cell.length_a   1.000
_cell.length_b   1.000
_cell.length_c   1.000
_cell.angle_alpha   90.00
_cell.angle_beta   90.00
_cell.angle_gamma   90.00
#
_symmetry.space_group_name_H-M   'P 1'
#
loop_
_entity.id
_entity.type
_entity.pdbx_description
1 polymer ?
#
loop_
_entity_poly.entity_id
_entity_poly.type
_entity_poly.pdbx_seq_one_letter_code
_entity_poly.pdbx_strand_id
1 'polypeptide(L)'
;MRGPGRSFLRTRVGLLSVLLFCNTFGLGGFNPLLPEIARTQGMANWQIGLLASAFGFARMAAAMPTGAFVGRRLGTALAAAPLVLISGLLLLVSGGPFWVLVAGRLLLGVAHTLAMVGGLSAILIDERGRNASVRLNVFEFAGMLGILGGLGTVALIPAAWGWKLSLLIGSAPVVIPLLLTRAMRRAFPSAPIFERAVAPAERSITARQRPGSKSVIALMFGVGIIFALGWSGVSQFVVPIRGARDFGLSRTGISWLLAAAQSLDLLVLLPVGRLADRVGRGLVLGMVAVILGFGAIGVGLGSFVWFAFGCICLGLALAGWMLPLGVIREHTPLARLAWTTGVYRVGVDGASFLGPFICGFLGPLGESVFLAAIGVTGLGLGARLLWRPTR
;
A
#
# COMPACT_ATOMS: atom_id res chain seq x y z
N MET A 1 23.38 -31.61 0.29
CA MET A 1 22.14 -31.79 1.07
C MET A 1 22.23 -30.94 2.34
N ARG A 2 21.54 -29.78 2.41
CA ARG A 2 21.48 -28.95 3.61
C ARG A 2 20.28 -29.44 4.41
N GLY A 3 20.50 -29.87 5.66
CA GLY A 3 19.51 -30.50 6.53
C GLY A 3 18.23 -29.66 6.73
N PRO A 4 17.06 -30.31 6.92
CA PRO A 4 15.79 -29.67 7.23
C PRO A 4 15.83 -29.18 8.68
N GLY A 5 15.82 -27.86 8.91
CA GLY A 5 15.71 -27.39 10.28
C GLY A 5 16.11 -25.95 10.60
N ARG A 6 16.48 -25.12 9.62
CA ARG A 6 16.58 -23.69 9.93
C ARG A 6 15.17 -23.11 9.99
N SER A 7 14.73 -22.69 11.17
CA SER A 7 13.44 -22.01 11.32
C SER A 7 13.38 -20.84 10.32
N PHE A 8 12.24 -20.64 9.65
CA PHE A 8 11.99 -19.55 8.69
C PHE A 8 12.46 -18.19 9.22
N LEU A 9 12.26 -17.95 10.52
CA LEU A 9 12.67 -16.71 11.22
C LEU A 9 14.19 -16.49 11.26
N ARG A 10 15.02 -17.51 11.00
CA ARG A 10 16.48 -17.37 10.92
C ARG A 10 16.96 -17.05 9.50
N THR A 11 16.06 -17.06 8.53
CA THR A 11 16.38 -16.63 7.16
C THR A 11 16.28 -15.12 7.04
N ARG A 12 17.07 -14.52 6.13
CA ARG A 12 16.99 -13.08 5.83
C ARG A 12 15.59 -12.66 5.39
N VAL A 13 14.97 -13.46 4.52
CA VAL A 13 13.58 -13.21 4.05
C VAL A 13 12.59 -13.30 5.18
N GLY A 14 12.73 -14.27 6.10
CA GLY A 14 11.88 -14.38 7.28
C GLY A 14 11.95 -13.15 8.18
N LEU A 15 13.15 -12.62 8.45
CA LEU A 15 13.33 -11.40 9.22
C LEU A 15 12.65 -10.19 8.55
N LEU A 16 12.80 -10.04 7.23
CA LEU A 16 12.18 -8.97 6.46
C LEU A 16 10.65 -9.11 6.44
N SER A 17 10.14 -10.33 6.28
CA SER A 17 8.71 -10.61 6.29
C SER A 17 8.08 -10.30 7.65
N VAL A 18 8.74 -10.65 8.76
CA VAL A 18 8.30 -10.29 10.11
C VAL A 18 8.31 -8.77 10.31
N LEU A 19 9.36 -8.09 9.84
CA LEU A 19 9.43 -6.62 9.91
C LEU A 19 8.24 -5.99 9.18
N LEU A 20 7.98 -6.40 7.94
CA LEU A 20 6.89 -5.83 7.15
C LEU A 20 5.52 -6.19 7.73
N PHE A 21 5.30 -7.45 8.11
CA PHE A 21 4.07 -7.89 8.78
C PHE A 21 3.74 -7.03 9.99
N CYS A 22 4.68 -6.88 10.92
CA CYS A 22 4.46 -6.11 12.14
C CYS A 22 4.29 -4.60 11.86
N ASN A 23 5.00 -4.08 10.85
CA ASN A 23 4.87 -2.70 10.43
C ASN A 23 3.46 -2.41 9.88
N THR A 24 2.97 -3.25 8.97
CA THR A 24 1.65 -3.09 8.35
C THR A 24 0.51 -3.48 9.29
N PHE A 25 0.76 -4.31 10.29
CA PHE A 25 -0.21 -4.65 11.33
C PHE A 25 -0.65 -3.40 12.10
N GLY A 26 0.30 -2.57 12.53
CA GLY A 26 -0.02 -1.29 13.18
C GLY A 26 -0.74 -0.29 12.27
N LEU A 27 -0.52 -0.38 10.95
CA LEU A 27 -1.20 0.49 9.98
C LEU A 27 -2.64 0.06 9.71
N GLY A 28 -2.91 -1.25 9.65
CA GLY A 28 -4.24 -1.80 9.39
C GLY A 28 -5.29 -1.37 10.43
N GLY A 29 -4.89 -1.26 11.68
CA GLY A 29 -5.80 -0.87 12.76
C GLY A 29 -6.20 0.61 12.78
N PHE A 30 -5.52 1.50 12.08
CA PHE A 30 -5.79 2.94 12.16
C PHE A 30 -7.10 3.36 11.48
N ASN A 31 -7.34 2.88 10.26
CA ASN A 31 -8.46 3.37 9.44
C ASN A 31 -9.84 3.16 10.10
N PRO A 32 -10.14 2.00 10.72
CA PRO A 32 -11.41 1.82 11.43
C PRO A 32 -11.58 2.72 12.66
N LEU A 33 -10.49 3.20 13.23
CA LEU A 33 -10.51 4.09 14.40
C LEU A 33 -10.66 5.57 14.02
N LEU A 34 -10.51 5.93 12.74
CA LEU A 34 -10.55 7.30 12.27
C LEU A 34 -11.83 8.05 12.67
N PRO A 35 -13.05 7.48 12.60
CA PRO A 35 -14.29 8.16 13.05
C PRO A 35 -14.28 8.46 14.55
N GLU A 36 -13.75 7.55 15.38
CA GLU A 36 -13.65 7.78 16.83
C GLU A 36 -12.62 8.87 17.14
N ILE A 37 -11.48 8.86 16.45
CA ILE A 37 -10.44 9.90 16.56
C ILE A 37 -11.04 11.26 16.19
N ALA A 38 -11.70 11.33 15.03
CA ALA A 38 -12.31 12.55 14.53
C ALA A 38 -13.34 13.13 15.51
N ARG A 39 -14.23 12.29 16.04
CA ARG A 39 -15.27 12.69 17.00
C ARG A 39 -14.67 13.14 18.33
N THR A 40 -13.72 12.40 18.88
CA THR A 40 -13.13 12.71 20.19
C THR A 40 -12.23 13.95 20.18
N GLN A 41 -11.67 14.27 19.01
CA GLN A 41 -10.81 15.44 18.79
C GLN A 41 -11.56 16.65 18.21
N GLY A 42 -12.88 16.52 17.94
CA GLY A 42 -13.68 17.61 17.35
C GLY A 42 -13.16 18.06 15.97
N MET A 43 -12.68 17.13 15.14
CA MET A 43 -12.02 17.46 13.87
C MET A 43 -13.02 17.91 12.80
N ALA A 44 -12.67 18.97 12.07
CA ALA A 44 -13.33 19.34 10.83
C ALA A 44 -12.98 18.35 9.70
N ASN A 45 -13.83 18.25 8.67
CA ASN A 45 -13.64 17.29 7.56
C ASN A 45 -12.26 17.40 6.89
N TRP A 46 -11.77 18.62 6.64
CA TRP A 46 -10.44 18.81 6.06
C TRP A 46 -9.31 18.29 6.95
N GLN A 47 -9.46 18.39 8.28
CA GLN A 47 -8.50 17.84 9.24
C GLN A 47 -8.50 16.31 9.19
N ILE A 48 -9.69 15.70 9.10
CA ILE A 48 -9.79 14.24 8.95
C ILE A 48 -9.13 13.79 7.66
N GLY A 49 -9.38 14.46 6.55
CA GLY A 49 -8.76 14.18 5.25
C GLY A 49 -7.24 14.34 5.27
N LEU A 50 -6.74 15.42 5.89
CA LEU A 50 -5.30 15.63 6.04
C LEU A 50 -4.65 14.56 6.93
N LEU A 51 -5.28 14.19 8.05
CA LEU A 51 -4.79 13.14 8.93
C LEU A 51 -4.75 11.77 8.22
N ALA A 52 -5.81 11.43 7.48
CA ALA A 52 -5.86 10.19 6.70
C ALA A 52 -4.79 10.16 5.61
N SER A 53 -4.59 11.27 4.90
CA SER A 53 -3.66 11.39 3.77
C SER A 53 -2.19 11.54 4.17
N ALA A 54 -1.89 11.98 5.39
CA ALA A 54 -0.52 12.25 5.85
C ALA A 54 0.42 11.04 5.69
N PHE A 55 -0.10 9.83 5.84
CA PHE A 55 0.63 8.59 5.59
C PHE A 55 1.11 8.49 4.13
N GLY A 56 0.23 8.74 3.16
CA GLY A 56 0.55 8.73 1.72
C GLY A 56 1.56 9.83 1.36
N PHE A 57 1.38 11.03 1.92
CA PHE A 57 2.32 12.14 1.75
C PHE A 57 3.73 11.78 2.22
N ALA A 58 3.84 11.21 3.41
CA ALA A 58 5.13 10.81 3.96
C ALA A 58 5.80 9.73 3.10
N ARG A 59 5.05 8.78 2.57
CA ARG A 59 5.57 7.76 1.65
C ARG A 59 6.15 8.39 0.39
N MET A 60 5.39 9.30 -0.24
CA MET A 60 5.82 10.03 -1.43
C MET A 60 7.10 10.83 -1.14
N ALA A 61 7.10 11.64 -0.09
CA ALA A 61 8.22 12.52 0.25
C ALA A 61 9.46 11.73 0.71
N ALA A 62 9.27 10.63 1.46
CA ALA A 62 10.36 9.83 1.98
C ALA A 62 10.94 8.82 0.97
N ALA A 63 10.28 8.55 -0.16
CA ALA A 63 10.69 7.50 -1.09
C ALA A 63 12.12 7.67 -1.59
N MET A 64 12.47 8.85 -2.12
CA MET A 64 13.82 9.14 -2.63
C MET A 64 14.88 9.22 -1.52
N PRO A 65 14.68 10.00 -0.43
CA PRO A 65 15.64 10.03 0.69
C PRO A 65 15.89 8.65 1.30
N THR A 66 14.83 7.86 1.46
CA THR A 66 14.96 6.48 1.97
C THR A 66 15.76 5.61 1.01
N GLY A 67 15.52 5.69 -0.29
CA GLY A 67 16.30 4.94 -1.29
C GLY A 67 17.78 5.26 -1.19
N ALA A 68 18.15 6.53 -1.10
CA ALA A 68 19.54 6.96 -0.93
C ALA A 68 20.15 6.49 0.41
N PHE A 69 19.37 6.54 1.50
CA PHE A 69 19.82 6.06 2.82
C PHE A 69 20.00 4.54 2.85
N VAL A 70 19.05 3.79 2.31
CA VAL A 70 19.10 2.32 2.15
C VAL A 70 20.32 1.93 1.34
N GLY A 71 20.61 2.63 0.24
CA GLY A 71 21.77 2.39 -0.61
C GLY A 71 23.12 2.48 0.12
N ARG A 72 23.19 3.29 1.17
CA ARG A 72 24.41 3.49 1.98
C ARG A 72 24.42 2.67 3.26
N ARG A 73 23.26 2.47 3.92
CA ARG A 73 23.15 1.91 5.27
C ARG A 73 21.92 1.03 5.45
N LEU A 74 21.80 -0.03 4.62
CA LEU A 74 20.64 -0.92 4.60
C LEU A 74 20.24 -1.45 5.99
N GLY A 75 21.16 -2.04 6.73
CA GLY A 75 20.88 -2.63 8.04
C GLY A 75 20.44 -1.58 9.08
N THR A 76 20.96 -0.36 8.98
CA THR A 76 20.52 0.75 9.83
C THR A 76 19.11 1.22 9.46
N ALA A 77 18.80 1.31 8.17
CA ALA A 77 17.47 1.69 7.68
C ALA A 77 16.40 0.70 8.16
N LEU A 78 16.65 -0.61 8.00
CA LEU A 78 15.75 -1.66 8.46
C LEU A 78 15.56 -1.66 9.99
N ALA A 79 16.64 -1.40 10.75
CA ALA A 79 16.58 -1.32 12.21
C ALA A 79 15.91 -0.02 12.71
N ALA A 80 15.92 1.06 11.91
CA ALA A 80 15.25 2.31 12.25
C ALA A 80 13.74 2.23 12.05
N ALA A 81 13.25 1.42 11.11
CA ALA A 81 11.83 1.34 10.77
C ALA A 81 10.92 1.08 12.00
N PRO A 82 11.14 0.07 12.87
CA PRO A 82 10.30 -0.14 14.04
C PRO A 82 10.40 0.99 15.07
N LEU A 83 11.55 1.64 15.21
CA LEU A 83 11.72 2.78 16.11
C LEU A 83 10.89 3.98 15.66
N VAL A 84 10.97 4.32 14.37
CA VAL A 84 10.17 5.41 13.78
C VAL A 84 8.68 5.09 13.84
N LEU A 85 8.28 3.82 13.64
CA LEU A 85 6.89 3.38 13.75
C LEU A 85 6.36 3.58 15.18
N ILE A 86 7.10 3.12 16.19
CA ILE A 86 6.72 3.29 17.60
C ILE A 86 6.62 4.78 17.95
N SER A 87 7.58 5.60 17.54
CA SER A 87 7.52 7.05 17.78
C SER A 87 6.25 7.66 17.18
N GLY A 88 5.88 7.27 15.96
CA GLY A 88 4.65 7.71 15.32
C GLY A 88 3.39 7.25 16.07
N LEU A 89 3.35 5.99 16.54
CA LEU A 89 2.26 5.44 17.33
C LEU A 89 2.11 6.18 18.67
N LEU A 90 3.20 6.46 19.36
CA LEU A 90 3.19 7.19 20.63
C LEU A 90 2.64 8.61 20.45
N LEU A 91 3.02 9.31 19.36
CA LEU A 91 2.45 10.62 19.05
C LEU A 91 0.94 10.54 18.77
N LEU A 92 0.48 9.52 18.05
CA LEU A 92 -0.96 9.33 17.83
C LEU A 92 -1.70 9.07 19.14
N VAL A 93 -1.21 8.11 19.93
CA VAL A 93 -1.88 7.70 21.19
C VAL A 93 -1.84 8.80 22.25
N SER A 94 -0.87 9.73 22.20
CA SER A 94 -0.86 10.88 23.11
C SER A 94 -2.19 11.66 23.05
N GLY A 95 -2.86 11.67 21.87
CA GLY A 95 -4.09 12.41 21.68
C GLY A 95 -3.89 13.92 21.85
N GLY A 96 -2.71 14.39 21.52
CA GLY A 96 -2.31 15.80 21.56
C GLY A 96 -3.04 16.64 20.48
N PRO A 97 -2.60 17.90 20.28
CA PRO A 97 -3.14 18.77 19.26
C PRO A 97 -3.09 18.13 17.86
N PHE A 98 -3.96 18.58 16.97
CA PHE A 98 -4.12 18.05 15.60
C PHE A 98 -2.78 17.80 14.89
N TRP A 99 -1.84 18.75 14.94
CA TRP A 99 -0.55 18.63 14.27
C TRP A 99 0.36 17.54 14.85
N VAL A 100 0.19 17.18 16.12
CA VAL A 100 0.87 16.04 16.74
C VAL A 100 0.37 14.72 16.16
N LEU A 101 -0.93 14.61 15.94
CA LEU A 101 -1.53 13.44 15.29
C LEU A 101 -1.06 13.33 13.83
N VAL A 102 -1.02 14.45 13.09
CA VAL A 102 -0.48 14.50 11.73
C VAL A 102 1.00 14.07 11.73
N ALA A 103 1.82 14.59 12.63
CA ALA A 103 3.22 14.19 12.76
C ALA A 103 3.36 12.68 13.05
N GLY A 104 2.50 12.12 13.92
CA GLY A 104 2.43 10.69 14.16
C GLY A 104 2.16 9.90 12.87
N ARG A 105 1.17 10.32 12.07
CA ARG A 105 0.86 9.69 10.77
C ARG A 105 1.98 9.80 9.75
N LEU A 106 2.68 10.94 9.70
CA LEU A 106 3.85 11.13 8.85
C LEU A 106 4.96 10.14 9.22
N LEU A 107 5.25 9.98 10.52
CA LEU A 107 6.25 9.01 10.98
C LEU A 107 5.86 7.57 10.63
N LEU A 108 4.58 7.20 10.69
CA LEU A 108 4.12 5.88 10.23
C LEU A 108 4.43 5.68 8.74
N GLY A 109 4.21 6.71 7.91
CA GLY A 109 4.53 6.66 6.47
C GLY A 109 6.03 6.50 6.20
N VAL A 110 6.87 7.24 6.93
CA VAL A 110 8.34 7.11 6.85
C VAL A 110 8.79 5.71 7.28
N ALA A 111 8.26 5.19 8.40
CA ALA A 111 8.58 3.87 8.91
C ALA A 111 8.22 2.76 7.89
N HIS A 112 7.04 2.89 7.27
CA HIS A 112 6.60 1.96 6.23
C HIS A 112 7.52 2.04 5.00
N THR A 113 7.93 3.23 4.59
CA THR A 113 8.85 3.42 3.46
C THR A 113 10.22 2.80 3.76
N LEU A 114 10.75 2.98 4.98
CA LEU A 114 12.00 2.35 5.42
C LEU A 114 11.91 0.81 5.37
N ALA A 115 10.82 0.24 5.88
CA ALA A 115 10.61 -1.21 5.87
C ALA A 115 10.45 -1.76 4.45
N MET A 116 9.63 -1.10 3.62
CA MET A 116 9.29 -1.54 2.28
C MET A 116 10.47 -1.40 1.32
N VAL A 117 11.04 -0.19 1.20
CA VAL A 117 12.19 0.07 0.31
C VAL A 117 13.42 -0.72 0.77
N GLY A 118 13.68 -0.76 2.09
CA GLY A 118 14.77 -1.54 2.65
C GLY A 118 14.61 -3.04 2.42
N GLY A 119 13.43 -3.58 2.65
CA GLY A 119 13.10 -4.99 2.45
C GLY A 119 13.21 -5.42 0.99
N LEU A 120 12.61 -4.67 0.07
CA LEU A 120 12.71 -4.92 -1.38
C LEU A 120 14.17 -4.87 -1.84
N SER A 121 14.92 -3.84 -1.44
CA SER A 121 16.33 -3.70 -1.78
C SER A 121 17.17 -4.87 -1.25
N ALA A 122 16.93 -5.29 0.00
CA ALA A 122 17.64 -6.41 0.62
C ALA A 122 17.42 -7.72 -0.15
N ILE A 123 16.18 -8.00 -0.57
CA ILE A 123 15.84 -9.21 -1.33
C ILE A 123 16.50 -9.17 -2.72
N LEU A 124 16.45 -8.05 -3.41
CA LEU A 124 17.01 -7.90 -4.75
C LEU A 124 18.54 -8.01 -4.78
N ILE A 125 19.23 -7.59 -3.70
CA ILE A 125 20.69 -7.67 -3.59
C ILE A 125 21.17 -9.07 -3.23
N ASP A 126 20.44 -9.76 -2.35
CA ASP A 126 20.84 -11.09 -1.85
C ASP A 126 20.68 -12.18 -2.93
N GLU A 127 19.90 -11.93 -3.95
CA GLU A 127 19.52 -12.90 -4.98
C GLU A 127 20.01 -12.53 -6.38
N ARG A 128 21.17 -13.04 -6.73
CA ARG A 128 21.63 -13.10 -8.13
C ARG A 128 21.02 -14.27 -8.93
N GLY A 129 19.87 -14.85 -8.48
CA GLY A 129 19.36 -16.09 -9.04
C GLY A 129 17.85 -16.31 -8.98
N ARG A 130 17.45 -17.51 -9.31
CA ARG A 130 16.15 -18.06 -9.76
C ARG A 130 14.92 -17.81 -8.84
N ASN A 131 15.07 -17.36 -7.61
CA ASN A 131 13.99 -17.32 -6.61
C ASN A 131 13.61 -15.92 -6.09
N ALA A 132 14.12 -14.85 -6.70
CA ALA A 132 13.84 -13.46 -6.24
C ALA A 132 12.34 -13.16 -6.25
N SER A 133 11.60 -13.55 -7.29
CA SER A 133 10.16 -13.32 -7.40
C SER A 133 9.37 -14.00 -6.28
N VAL A 134 9.72 -15.26 -5.94
CA VAL A 134 9.04 -15.98 -4.85
C VAL A 134 9.26 -15.28 -3.51
N ARG A 135 10.47 -14.80 -3.25
CA ARG A 135 10.79 -14.10 -2.00
C ARG A 135 10.15 -12.74 -1.90
N LEU A 136 10.06 -12.00 -3.00
CA LEU A 136 9.32 -10.76 -3.09
C LEU A 136 7.83 -11.00 -2.78
N ASN A 137 7.24 -12.03 -3.38
CA ASN A 137 5.85 -12.37 -3.13
C ASN A 137 5.60 -12.78 -1.67
N VAL A 138 6.50 -13.55 -1.04
CA VAL A 138 6.42 -13.90 0.38
C VAL A 138 6.49 -12.65 1.27
N PHE A 139 7.36 -11.71 0.93
CA PHE A 139 7.52 -10.45 1.63
C PHE A 139 6.26 -9.58 1.53
N GLU A 140 5.72 -9.38 0.32
CA GLU A 140 4.49 -8.62 0.10
C GLU A 140 3.27 -9.29 0.74
N PHE A 141 3.16 -10.60 0.62
CA PHE A 141 2.11 -11.38 1.27
C PHE A 141 2.12 -11.20 2.80
N ALA A 142 3.30 -11.18 3.42
CA ALA A 142 3.43 -10.90 4.84
C ALA A 142 2.92 -9.50 5.19
N GLY A 143 3.18 -8.50 4.34
CA GLY A 143 2.65 -7.15 4.51
C GLY A 143 1.11 -7.10 4.44
N MET A 144 0.51 -7.79 3.48
CA MET A 144 -0.95 -7.87 3.35
C MET A 144 -1.60 -8.58 4.54
N LEU A 145 -1.01 -9.68 5.01
CA LEU A 145 -1.44 -10.37 6.22
C LEU A 145 -1.34 -9.47 7.46
N GLY A 146 -0.32 -8.62 7.52
CA GLY A 146 -0.21 -7.64 8.60
C GLY A 146 -1.38 -6.66 8.62
N ILE A 147 -1.76 -6.10 7.46
CA ILE A 147 -2.94 -5.22 7.36
C ILE A 147 -4.20 -5.96 7.85
N LEU A 148 -4.44 -7.17 7.37
CA LEU A 148 -5.59 -7.99 7.79
C LEU A 148 -5.57 -8.27 9.28
N GLY A 149 -4.40 -8.59 9.83
CA GLY A 149 -4.23 -8.81 11.27
C GLY A 149 -4.58 -7.57 12.10
N GLY A 150 -4.13 -6.40 11.66
CA GLY A 150 -4.46 -5.12 12.30
C GLY A 150 -5.96 -4.80 12.26
N LEU A 151 -6.59 -4.97 11.09
CA LEU A 151 -8.05 -4.81 10.92
C LEU A 151 -8.83 -5.78 11.82
N GLY A 152 -8.47 -7.07 11.80
CA GLY A 152 -9.11 -8.10 12.60
C GLY A 152 -8.95 -7.84 14.10
N THR A 153 -7.78 -7.42 14.55
CA THR A 153 -7.55 -7.11 15.97
C THR A 153 -8.44 -5.96 16.44
N VAL A 154 -8.49 -4.85 15.68
CA VAL A 154 -9.35 -3.71 16.03
C VAL A 154 -10.83 -4.07 15.98
N ALA A 155 -11.24 -4.97 15.07
CA ALA A 155 -12.61 -5.46 15.01
C ALA A 155 -13.04 -6.20 16.31
N LEU A 156 -12.11 -6.88 16.95
CA LEU A 156 -12.36 -7.70 18.13
C LEU A 156 -12.23 -6.93 19.46
N ILE A 157 -11.55 -5.78 19.47
CA ILE A 157 -11.37 -4.98 20.69
C ILE A 157 -12.68 -4.26 21.05
N PRO A 158 -13.18 -4.36 22.29
CA PRO A 158 -14.39 -3.67 22.74
C PRO A 158 -14.30 -2.14 22.54
N ALA A 159 -15.39 -1.53 22.05
CA ALA A 159 -15.42 -0.08 21.80
C ALA A 159 -15.22 0.75 23.08
N ALA A 160 -15.63 0.21 24.23
CA ALA A 160 -15.48 0.84 25.55
C ALA A 160 -14.02 1.16 25.91
N TRP A 161 -13.03 0.46 25.32
CA TRP A 161 -11.61 0.73 25.57
C TRP A 161 -11.08 1.98 24.87
N GLY A 162 -11.88 2.60 24.00
CA GLY A 162 -11.53 3.80 23.27
C GLY A 162 -10.45 3.55 22.20
N TRP A 163 -10.28 4.53 21.34
CA TRP A 163 -9.38 4.40 20.18
C TRP A 163 -7.89 4.34 20.55
N LYS A 164 -7.46 5.03 21.62
CA LYS A 164 -6.04 5.06 22.03
C LYS A 164 -5.54 3.67 22.42
N LEU A 165 -6.26 3.00 23.33
CA LEU A 165 -5.89 1.66 23.77
C LEU A 165 -6.05 0.64 22.64
N SER A 166 -7.07 0.81 21.81
CA SER A 166 -7.29 -0.05 20.65
C SER A 166 -6.15 0.06 19.62
N LEU A 167 -5.64 1.27 19.39
CA LEU A 167 -4.50 1.49 18.51
C LEU A 167 -3.21 0.88 19.10
N LEU A 168 -2.97 1.01 20.40
CA LEU A 168 -1.83 0.40 21.08
C LEU A 168 -1.85 -1.12 20.97
N ILE A 169 -2.97 -1.74 21.30
CA ILE A 169 -3.12 -3.22 21.22
C ILE A 169 -3.03 -3.67 19.77
N GLY A 170 -3.74 -2.98 18.85
CA GLY A 170 -3.67 -3.22 17.41
C GLY A 170 -2.29 -3.02 16.80
N SER A 171 -1.35 -2.42 17.53
CA SER A 171 0.02 -2.22 17.08
C SER A 171 1.05 -2.99 17.91
N ALA A 172 0.63 -3.77 18.90
CA ALA A 172 1.52 -4.50 19.81
C ALA A 172 2.57 -5.39 19.09
N PRO A 173 2.28 -6.05 17.94
CA PRO A 173 3.28 -6.84 17.23
C PRO A 173 4.53 -6.07 16.81
N VAL A 174 4.50 -4.73 16.78
CA VAL A 174 5.66 -3.90 16.41
C VAL A 174 6.84 -4.03 17.40
N VAL A 175 6.58 -4.52 18.60
CA VAL A 175 7.63 -4.82 19.59
C VAL A 175 8.55 -5.95 19.08
N ILE A 176 8.05 -6.88 18.29
CA ILE A 176 8.83 -8.02 17.77
C ILE A 176 10.03 -7.53 16.93
N PRO A 177 9.85 -6.75 15.85
CA PRO A 177 10.99 -6.26 15.07
C PRO A 177 11.88 -5.28 15.86
N LEU A 178 11.36 -4.61 16.89
CA LEU A 178 12.18 -3.81 17.78
C LEU A 178 13.21 -4.68 18.52
N LEU A 179 12.79 -5.82 19.06
CA LEU A 179 13.69 -6.78 19.70
C LEU A 179 14.68 -7.41 18.70
N LEU A 180 14.30 -7.48 17.41
CA LEU A 180 15.12 -8.04 16.34
C LEU A 180 16.07 -7.02 15.68
N THR A 181 16.12 -5.77 16.12
CA THR A 181 16.96 -4.71 15.50
C THR A 181 18.43 -5.08 15.42
N ARG A 182 18.99 -5.71 16.47
CA ARG A 182 20.38 -6.20 16.47
C ARG A 182 20.60 -7.32 15.44
N ALA A 183 19.63 -8.23 15.32
CA ALA A 183 19.68 -9.31 14.35
C ALA A 183 19.62 -8.75 12.91
N MET A 184 18.78 -7.75 12.65
CA MET A 184 18.68 -7.07 11.36
C MET A 184 20.00 -6.39 10.97
N ARG A 185 20.62 -5.63 11.88
CA ARG A 185 21.91 -5.00 11.60
C ARG A 185 23.02 -6.02 11.28
N ARG A 186 23.03 -7.18 11.96
CA ARG A 186 23.99 -8.26 11.70
C ARG A 186 23.71 -9.00 10.39
N ALA A 187 22.43 -9.22 10.08
CA ALA A 187 22.02 -9.92 8.86
C ALA A 187 22.26 -9.08 7.59
N PHE A 188 22.19 -7.76 7.71
CA PHE A 188 22.30 -6.80 6.60
C PHE A 188 23.41 -5.77 6.90
N PRO A 189 24.71 -6.16 6.80
CA PRO A 189 25.81 -5.23 7.05
C PRO A 189 25.79 -4.09 6.03
N SER A 190 26.15 -2.90 6.50
CA SER A 190 26.19 -1.68 5.71
C SER A 190 27.40 -1.67 4.77
N ALA A 191 27.37 -2.45 3.70
CA ALA A 191 28.30 -2.30 2.59
C ALA A 191 27.65 -1.39 1.53
N PRO A 192 28.39 -0.49 0.85
CA PRO A 192 27.82 0.36 -0.19
C PRO A 192 27.24 -0.51 -1.31
N ILE A 193 25.94 -0.38 -1.51
CA ILE A 193 25.16 -1.19 -2.46
C ILE A 193 25.53 -0.82 -3.90
N PHE A 194 25.85 0.46 -4.14
CA PHE A 194 26.15 0.99 -5.47
C PHE A 194 27.36 0.34 -6.14
N GLU A 195 28.39 -0.07 -5.41
CA GLU A 195 29.55 -0.76 -6.00
C GLU A 195 29.24 -2.22 -6.42
N ARG A 196 28.25 -2.85 -5.80
CA ARG A 196 27.88 -4.24 -6.13
C ARG A 196 26.81 -4.36 -7.22
N ALA A 197 25.97 -3.32 -7.40
CA ALA A 197 24.89 -3.34 -8.38
C ALA A 197 25.35 -3.01 -9.82
N VAL A 198 26.52 -2.38 -9.99
CA VAL A 198 27.08 -2.00 -11.32
C VAL A 198 27.85 -3.14 -11.99
N ALA A 199 28.11 -4.25 -11.30
CA ALA A 199 28.68 -5.44 -11.97
C ALA A 199 27.60 -6.15 -12.82
N PRO A 200 27.91 -6.63 -14.01
CA PRO A 200 27.14 -6.61 -15.24
C PRO A 200 25.86 -7.44 -15.21
N ALA A 201 24.75 -6.81 -14.86
CA ALA A 201 23.40 -7.28 -15.24
C ALA A 201 23.13 -7.11 -16.76
N GLU A 202 24.12 -6.62 -17.51
CA GLU A 202 23.98 -6.26 -18.93
C GLU A 202 23.88 -7.44 -19.89
N ARG A 203 24.06 -8.69 -19.46
CA ARG A 203 24.25 -9.80 -20.42
C ARG A 203 23.14 -10.82 -20.57
N SER A 204 21.98 -10.73 -19.93
CA SER A 204 21.04 -11.85 -20.03
C SER A 204 19.54 -11.54 -20.20
N ILE A 205 19.14 -10.35 -20.55
CA ILE A 205 17.75 -10.09 -20.93
C ILE A 205 17.71 -9.32 -22.24
N THR A 206 17.94 -10.01 -23.34
CA THR A 206 17.40 -9.68 -24.65
C THR A 206 15.90 -10.01 -24.66
N ALA A 207 15.15 -9.46 -23.71
CA ALA A 207 13.72 -9.36 -23.84
C ALA A 207 13.46 -8.44 -25.04
N ARG A 208 12.73 -8.95 -26.02
CA ARG A 208 12.30 -8.29 -27.23
C ARG A 208 11.68 -6.94 -26.88
N GLN A 209 12.52 -5.88 -26.79
CA GLN A 209 12.08 -4.54 -26.48
C GLN A 209 11.26 -4.05 -27.69
N ARG A 210 9.95 -3.90 -27.50
CA ARG A 210 9.13 -3.17 -28.45
C ARG A 210 9.48 -1.68 -28.27
N PRO A 211 9.69 -0.90 -29.35
CA PRO A 211 9.86 0.54 -29.23
C PRO A 211 8.63 1.11 -28.52
N GLY A 212 8.82 1.55 -27.27
CA GLY A 212 7.72 1.93 -26.40
C GLY A 212 7.03 3.17 -26.92
N SER A 213 5.76 3.05 -27.23
CA SER A 213 4.91 4.20 -27.43
C SER A 213 4.79 4.97 -26.12
N LYS A 214 5.23 6.25 -26.11
CA LYS A 214 5.08 7.16 -24.96
C LYS A 214 3.61 7.20 -24.47
N SER A 215 2.66 7.00 -25.38
CA SER A 215 1.22 6.95 -25.07
C SER A 215 0.83 5.75 -24.20
N VAL A 216 1.46 4.58 -24.38
CA VAL A 216 1.20 3.40 -23.53
C VAL A 216 1.73 3.64 -22.12
N ILE A 217 2.94 4.20 -21.99
CA ILE A 217 3.53 4.53 -20.69
C ILE A 217 2.63 5.55 -19.95
N ALA A 218 2.23 6.64 -20.64
CA ALA A 218 1.34 7.63 -20.06
C ALA A 218 -0.02 7.04 -19.64
N LEU A 219 -0.58 6.12 -20.45
CA LEU A 219 -1.81 5.43 -20.10
C LEU A 219 -1.64 4.58 -18.84
N MET A 220 -0.53 3.87 -18.69
CA MET A 220 -0.25 3.07 -17.49
C MET A 220 -0.06 3.93 -16.24
N PHE A 221 0.57 5.11 -16.38
CA PHE A 221 0.62 6.10 -15.31
C PHE A 221 -0.78 6.55 -14.89
N GLY A 222 -1.63 6.91 -15.86
CA GLY A 222 -3.02 7.29 -15.58
C GLY A 222 -3.79 6.20 -14.85
N VAL A 223 -3.68 4.96 -15.32
CA VAL A 223 -4.34 3.81 -14.68
C VAL A 223 -3.84 3.64 -13.25
N GLY A 224 -2.53 3.61 -13.01
CA GLY A 224 -1.96 3.46 -11.67
C GLY A 224 -2.38 4.58 -10.71
N ILE A 225 -2.42 5.82 -11.19
CA ILE A 225 -2.87 6.98 -10.42
C ILE A 225 -4.35 6.84 -10.03
N ILE A 226 -5.23 6.47 -10.98
CA ILE A 226 -6.67 6.29 -10.70
C ILE A 226 -6.91 5.15 -9.70
N PHE A 227 -6.18 4.05 -9.81
CA PHE A 227 -6.24 2.97 -8.82
C PHE A 227 -5.84 3.45 -7.43
N ALA A 228 -4.73 4.19 -7.33
CA ALA A 228 -4.23 4.69 -6.06
C ALA A 228 -5.18 5.74 -5.45
N LEU A 229 -5.69 6.67 -6.25
CA LEU A 229 -6.69 7.66 -5.83
C LEU A 229 -7.95 6.97 -5.30
N GLY A 230 -8.52 6.05 -6.09
CA GLY A 230 -9.76 5.36 -5.76
C GLY A 230 -9.62 4.53 -4.49
N TRP A 231 -8.62 3.65 -4.45
CA TRP A 231 -8.42 2.79 -3.29
C TRP A 231 -8.10 3.56 -2.00
N SER A 232 -7.16 4.51 -2.06
CA SER A 232 -6.76 5.25 -0.86
C SER A 232 -7.87 6.17 -0.36
N GLY A 233 -8.57 6.87 -1.27
CA GLY A 233 -9.73 7.71 -0.92
C GLY A 233 -10.81 6.88 -0.23
N VAL A 234 -11.13 5.72 -0.80
CA VAL A 234 -12.18 4.85 -0.25
C VAL A 234 -11.73 4.17 1.04
N SER A 235 -10.59 3.50 1.07
CA SER A 235 -10.19 2.69 2.22
C SER A 235 -9.73 3.52 3.43
N GLN A 236 -9.14 4.68 3.20
CA GLN A 236 -8.58 5.50 4.27
C GLN A 236 -9.51 6.62 4.74
N PHE A 237 -10.51 6.99 3.94
CA PHE A 237 -11.42 8.08 4.28
C PHE A 237 -12.90 7.71 4.12
N VAL A 238 -13.35 7.34 2.91
CA VAL A 238 -14.79 7.17 2.63
C VAL A 238 -15.40 6.02 3.43
N VAL A 239 -14.78 4.84 3.44
CA VAL A 239 -15.31 3.68 4.19
C VAL A 239 -15.35 3.97 5.69
N PRO A 240 -14.29 4.49 6.34
CA PRO A 240 -14.37 4.83 7.75
C PRO A 240 -15.39 5.93 8.04
N ILE A 241 -15.30 7.08 7.36
CA ILE A 241 -16.06 8.28 7.73
C ILE A 241 -17.52 8.19 7.28
N ARG A 242 -17.75 7.86 6.00
CA ARG A 242 -19.11 7.71 5.46
C ARG A 242 -19.80 6.48 6.03
N GLY A 243 -19.07 5.38 6.23
CA GLY A 243 -19.58 4.18 6.89
C GLY A 243 -20.14 4.47 8.27
N ALA A 244 -19.42 5.26 9.07
CA ALA A 244 -19.90 5.68 10.40
C ALA A 244 -21.01 6.74 10.33
N ARG A 245 -20.88 7.74 9.44
CA ARG A 245 -21.79 8.89 9.35
C ARG A 245 -23.14 8.50 8.74
N ASP A 246 -23.15 7.85 7.57
CA ASP A 246 -24.34 7.63 6.76
C ASP A 246 -25.01 6.28 7.07
N PHE A 247 -24.24 5.28 7.49
CA PHE A 247 -24.74 3.92 7.73
C PHE A 247 -24.61 3.46 9.19
N GLY A 248 -24.14 4.32 10.09
CA GLY A 248 -24.02 4.01 11.52
C GLY A 248 -23.09 2.84 11.83
N LEU A 249 -22.13 2.54 10.93
CA LEU A 249 -21.20 1.43 11.15
C LEU A 249 -20.33 1.68 12.36
N SER A 250 -20.26 0.68 13.24
CA SER A 250 -19.27 0.63 14.30
C SER A 250 -17.86 0.38 13.71
N ARG A 251 -16.82 0.64 14.50
CA ARG A 251 -15.46 0.28 14.09
C ARG A 251 -15.30 -1.20 13.71
N THR A 252 -16.05 -2.09 14.36
CA THR A 252 -16.11 -3.52 14.02
C THR A 252 -16.65 -3.72 12.61
N GLY A 253 -17.78 -3.06 12.25
CA GLY A 253 -18.36 -3.12 10.91
C GLY A 253 -17.42 -2.56 9.85
N ILE A 254 -16.78 -1.41 10.12
CA ILE A 254 -15.78 -0.79 9.24
C ILE A 254 -14.57 -1.74 9.05
N SER A 255 -14.06 -2.31 10.15
CA SER A 255 -12.95 -3.24 10.10
C SER A 255 -13.24 -4.46 9.24
N TRP A 256 -14.41 -5.08 9.43
CA TRP A 256 -14.78 -6.28 8.66
C TRP A 256 -15.01 -5.96 7.18
N LEU A 257 -15.58 -4.81 6.85
CA LEU A 257 -15.76 -4.41 5.46
C LEU A 257 -14.41 -4.18 4.76
N LEU A 258 -13.48 -3.49 5.41
CA LEU A 258 -12.12 -3.30 4.89
C LEU A 258 -11.36 -4.63 4.83
N ALA A 259 -11.50 -5.50 5.83
CA ALA A 259 -10.88 -6.81 5.85
C ALA A 259 -11.42 -7.72 4.74
N ALA A 260 -12.71 -7.68 4.45
CA ALA A 260 -13.31 -8.43 3.33
C ALA A 260 -12.74 -7.97 1.99
N ALA A 261 -12.65 -6.66 1.75
CA ALA A 261 -12.05 -6.10 0.54
C ALA A 261 -10.57 -6.51 0.40
N GLN A 262 -9.78 -6.39 1.48
CA GLN A 262 -8.37 -6.77 1.47
C GLN A 262 -8.15 -8.29 1.35
N SER A 263 -9.05 -9.09 1.91
CA SER A 263 -9.00 -10.56 1.76
C SER A 263 -9.24 -10.98 0.32
N LEU A 264 -10.16 -10.32 -0.38
CA LEU A 264 -10.40 -10.57 -1.79
C LEU A 264 -9.20 -10.20 -2.66
N ASP A 265 -8.59 -9.05 -2.42
CA ASP A 265 -7.32 -8.68 -3.06
C ASP A 265 -6.31 -9.82 -2.93
N LEU A 266 -6.08 -10.28 -1.70
CA LEU A 266 -5.11 -11.34 -1.42
C LEU A 266 -5.45 -12.67 -2.11
N LEU A 267 -6.72 -13.08 -2.09
CA LEU A 267 -7.19 -14.33 -2.69
C LEU A 267 -7.08 -14.33 -4.21
N VAL A 268 -7.39 -13.19 -4.87
CA VAL A 268 -7.41 -13.11 -6.32
C VAL A 268 -6.11 -12.61 -6.94
N LEU A 269 -5.16 -12.13 -6.15
CA LEU A 269 -3.87 -11.61 -6.61
C LEU A 269 -3.14 -12.60 -7.53
N LEU A 270 -2.98 -13.86 -7.09
CA LEU A 270 -2.33 -14.89 -7.88
C LEU A 270 -3.14 -15.33 -9.11
N PRO A 271 -4.48 -15.60 -9.02
CA PRO A 271 -5.32 -15.83 -10.19
C PRO A 271 -5.27 -14.72 -11.23
N VAL A 272 -5.34 -13.46 -10.80
CA VAL A 272 -5.26 -12.28 -11.70
C VAL A 272 -3.92 -12.20 -12.39
N GLY A 273 -2.82 -12.43 -11.67
CA GLY A 273 -1.48 -12.49 -12.26
C GLY A 273 -1.35 -13.58 -13.31
N ARG A 274 -1.82 -14.81 -13.02
CA ARG A 274 -1.80 -15.93 -13.98
C ARG A 274 -2.67 -15.65 -15.20
N LEU A 275 -3.84 -15.03 -14.99
CA LEU A 275 -4.73 -14.65 -16.09
C LEU A 275 -4.05 -13.61 -16.98
N ALA A 276 -3.39 -12.61 -16.39
CA ALA A 276 -2.66 -11.58 -17.12
C ALA A 276 -1.52 -12.14 -17.97
N ASP A 277 -0.83 -13.17 -17.46
CA ASP A 277 0.23 -13.86 -18.23
C ASP A 277 -0.32 -14.71 -19.39
N ARG A 278 -1.57 -15.22 -19.28
CA ARG A 278 -2.22 -16.05 -20.33
C ARG A 278 -2.91 -15.24 -21.40
N VAL A 279 -3.74 -14.27 -21.03
CA VAL A 279 -4.60 -13.52 -21.97
C VAL A 279 -4.04 -12.13 -22.31
N GLY A 280 -2.97 -11.71 -21.63
CA GLY A 280 -2.33 -10.41 -21.83
C GLY A 280 -2.68 -9.40 -20.74
N ARG A 281 -1.65 -8.67 -20.28
CA ARG A 281 -1.74 -7.72 -19.16
C ARG A 281 -2.70 -6.58 -19.43
N GLY A 282 -2.74 -6.07 -20.67
CA GLY A 282 -3.62 -4.97 -21.06
C GLY A 282 -5.11 -5.32 -20.95
N LEU A 283 -5.50 -6.53 -21.36
CA LEU A 283 -6.88 -7.00 -21.28
C LEU A 283 -7.33 -7.13 -19.82
N VAL A 284 -6.52 -7.81 -19.00
CA VAL A 284 -6.85 -8.01 -17.58
C VAL A 284 -6.89 -6.67 -16.85
N LEU A 285 -5.97 -5.75 -17.15
CA LEU A 285 -5.98 -4.40 -16.59
C LEU A 285 -7.25 -3.64 -16.99
N GLY A 286 -7.73 -3.82 -18.22
CA GLY A 286 -9.02 -3.27 -18.66
C GLY A 286 -10.20 -3.79 -17.84
N MET A 287 -10.27 -5.11 -17.60
CA MET A 287 -11.32 -5.71 -16.77
C MET A 287 -11.27 -5.17 -15.34
N VAL A 288 -10.08 -5.11 -14.75
CA VAL A 288 -9.88 -4.63 -13.39
C VAL A 288 -10.20 -3.14 -13.26
N ALA A 289 -9.90 -2.32 -14.28
CA ALA A 289 -10.27 -0.90 -14.31
C ALA A 289 -11.79 -0.70 -14.39
N VAL A 290 -12.52 -1.57 -15.14
CA VAL A 290 -13.99 -1.57 -15.16
C VAL A 290 -14.55 -1.91 -13.79
N ILE A 291 -14.01 -2.94 -13.12
CA ILE A 291 -14.41 -3.32 -11.74
C ILE A 291 -14.17 -2.18 -10.77
N LEU A 292 -13.02 -1.51 -10.86
CA LEU A 292 -12.72 -0.31 -10.06
C LEU A 292 -13.78 0.78 -10.29
N GLY A 293 -14.14 1.02 -11.56
CA GLY A 293 -15.13 2.03 -11.92
C GLY A 293 -16.49 1.75 -11.32
N PHE A 294 -17.00 0.53 -11.47
CA PHE A 294 -18.25 0.10 -10.83
C PHE A 294 -18.16 0.15 -9.31
N GLY A 295 -17.02 -0.26 -8.74
CA GLY A 295 -16.77 -0.20 -7.31
C GLY A 295 -16.87 1.23 -6.78
N ALA A 296 -16.21 2.18 -7.42
CA ALA A 296 -16.23 3.59 -7.01
C ALA A 296 -17.64 4.20 -7.09
N ILE A 297 -18.40 3.92 -8.17
CA ILE A 297 -19.79 4.35 -8.31
C ILE A 297 -20.63 3.70 -7.21
N GLY A 298 -20.50 2.40 -6.97
CA GLY A 298 -21.25 1.69 -5.93
C GLY A 298 -21.04 2.28 -4.55
N VAL A 299 -19.79 2.58 -4.17
CA VAL A 299 -19.48 3.27 -2.92
C VAL A 299 -20.12 4.65 -2.86
N GLY A 300 -20.30 5.33 -3.99
CA GLY A 300 -20.94 6.64 -4.10
C GLY A 300 -22.45 6.63 -3.88
N LEU A 301 -23.12 5.51 -4.08
CA LEU A 301 -24.56 5.38 -3.97
C LEU A 301 -25.06 5.43 -2.51
N GLY A 302 -26.33 5.84 -2.32
CA GLY A 302 -26.89 6.12 -1.00
C GLY A 302 -27.34 4.88 -0.20
N SER A 303 -27.26 3.65 -0.74
CA SER A 303 -27.67 2.44 -0.03
C SER A 303 -26.49 1.65 0.49
N PHE A 304 -26.63 1.07 1.67
CA PHE A 304 -25.58 0.22 2.27
C PHE A 304 -25.18 -0.97 1.40
N VAL A 305 -26.13 -1.58 0.72
CA VAL A 305 -25.84 -2.74 -0.17
C VAL A 305 -24.89 -2.35 -1.29
N TRP A 306 -25.14 -1.23 -1.96
CA TRP A 306 -24.26 -0.73 -3.01
C TRP A 306 -22.91 -0.26 -2.47
N PHE A 307 -22.92 0.37 -1.30
CA PHE A 307 -21.69 0.78 -0.60
C PHE A 307 -20.79 -0.44 -0.30
N ALA A 308 -21.35 -1.48 0.32
CA ALA A 308 -20.63 -2.71 0.63
C ALA A 308 -20.16 -3.44 -0.65
N PHE A 309 -21.05 -3.58 -1.64
CA PHE A 309 -20.70 -4.16 -2.94
C PHE A 309 -19.57 -3.38 -3.63
N GLY A 310 -19.63 -2.06 -3.60
CA GLY A 310 -18.57 -1.20 -4.14
C GLY A 310 -17.22 -1.42 -3.46
N CYS A 311 -17.20 -1.56 -2.13
CA CYS A 311 -15.97 -1.89 -1.39
C CYS A 311 -15.38 -3.24 -1.81
N ILE A 312 -16.21 -4.24 -2.03
CA ILE A 312 -15.82 -5.57 -2.50
C ILE A 312 -15.22 -5.49 -3.92
N CYS A 313 -15.87 -4.76 -4.84
CA CYS A 313 -15.35 -4.52 -6.18
C CYS A 313 -13.98 -3.82 -6.15
N LEU A 314 -13.81 -2.83 -5.28
CA LEU A 314 -12.53 -2.14 -5.13
C LEU A 314 -11.43 -3.07 -4.58
N GLY A 315 -11.76 -3.97 -3.66
CA GLY A 315 -10.84 -5.01 -3.20
C GLY A 315 -10.42 -5.95 -4.33
N LEU A 316 -11.36 -6.41 -5.15
CA LEU A 316 -11.07 -7.20 -6.36
C LEU A 316 -10.17 -6.45 -7.34
N ALA A 317 -10.45 -5.16 -7.56
CA ALA A 317 -9.68 -4.33 -8.47
C ALA A 317 -8.22 -4.15 -8.01
N LEU A 318 -7.97 -4.15 -6.70
CA LEU A 318 -6.64 -3.97 -6.15
C LEU A 318 -5.67 -5.08 -6.57
N ALA A 319 -6.14 -6.29 -6.85
CA ALA A 319 -5.30 -7.38 -7.37
C ALA A 319 -4.62 -7.08 -8.72
N GLY A 320 -5.13 -6.09 -9.46
CA GLY A 320 -4.50 -5.59 -10.69
C GLY A 320 -3.48 -4.46 -10.50
N TRP A 321 -3.27 -4.00 -9.28
CA TRP A 321 -2.45 -2.85 -8.92
C TRP A 321 -1.01 -2.86 -9.47
N MET A 322 -0.37 -4.04 -9.58
CA MET A 322 0.99 -4.18 -10.11
C MET A 322 1.05 -4.33 -11.63
N LEU A 323 -0.07 -4.56 -12.32
CA LEU A 323 -0.09 -4.79 -13.76
C LEU A 323 0.42 -3.59 -14.58
N PRO A 324 0.08 -2.32 -14.25
CA PRO A 324 0.62 -1.17 -14.97
C PRO A 324 2.14 -1.12 -14.95
N LEU A 325 2.77 -1.46 -13.81
CA LEU A 325 4.23 -1.49 -13.70
C LEU A 325 4.85 -2.58 -14.58
N GLY A 326 4.18 -3.73 -14.70
CA GLY A 326 4.57 -4.80 -15.61
C GLY A 326 4.58 -4.35 -17.08
N VAL A 327 3.54 -3.62 -17.51
CA VAL A 327 3.45 -3.06 -18.87
C VAL A 327 4.48 -1.95 -19.08
N ILE A 328 4.69 -1.06 -18.11
CA ILE A 328 5.73 -0.02 -18.16
C ILE A 328 7.11 -0.65 -18.40
N ARG A 329 7.42 -1.74 -17.68
CA ARG A 329 8.70 -2.46 -17.84
C ARG A 329 8.90 -2.98 -19.26
N GLU A 330 7.86 -3.49 -19.91
CA GLU A 330 7.94 -4.02 -21.28
C GLU A 330 8.17 -2.92 -22.34
N HIS A 331 7.71 -1.69 -22.06
CA HIS A 331 7.75 -0.58 -23.00
C HIS A 331 8.85 0.45 -22.68
N THR A 332 9.64 0.25 -21.63
CA THR A 332 10.67 1.19 -21.19
C THR A 332 12.07 0.61 -21.43
N PRO A 333 12.96 1.33 -22.13
CA PRO A 333 14.36 0.91 -22.28
C PRO A 333 15.03 0.73 -20.93
N LEU A 334 15.91 -0.29 -20.79
CA LEU A 334 16.59 -0.62 -19.53
C LEU A 334 17.31 0.58 -18.92
N ALA A 335 17.96 1.42 -19.74
CA ALA A 335 18.63 2.63 -19.28
C ALA A 335 17.72 3.66 -18.59
N ARG A 336 16.40 3.66 -18.89
CA ARG A 336 15.42 4.57 -18.31
C ARG A 336 14.46 3.90 -17.34
N LEU A 337 14.52 2.58 -17.22
CA LEU A 337 13.55 1.81 -16.44
C LEU A 337 13.51 2.22 -14.96
N ALA A 338 14.67 2.39 -14.34
CA ALA A 338 14.77 2.79 -12.93
C ALA A 338 14.11 4.17 -12.71
N TRP A 339 14.40 5.13 -13.59
CA TRP A 339 13.83 6.47 -13.52
C TRP A 339 12.30 6.45 -13.72
N THR A 340 11.83 5.77 -14.78
CA THR A 340 10.40 5.68 -15.11
C THR A 340 9.62 5.00 -13.98
N THR A 341 10.17 3.94 -13.40
CA THR A 341 9.58 3.23 -12.23
C THR A 341 9.55 4.14 -11.01
N GLY A 342 10.61 4.91 -10.77
CA GLY A 342 10.66 5.87 -9.65
C GLY A 342 9.60 6.96 -9.77
N VAL A 343 9.47 7.58 -10.96
CA VAL A 343 8.44 8.59 -11.22
C VAL A 343 7.02 8.00 -11.11
N TYR A 344 6.80 6.79 -11.65
CA TYR A 344 5.54 6.08 -11.48
C TYR A 344 5.19 5.90 -10.00
N ARG A 345 6.15 5.45 -9.19
CA ARG A 345 5.94 5.25 -7.76
C ARG A 345 5.60 6.54 -7.02
N VAL A 346 6.30 7.64 -7.32
CA VAL A 346 5.98 8.96 -6.76
C VAL A 346 4.57 9.40 -7.16
N GLY A 347 4.17 9.18 -8.42
CA GLY A 347 2.80 9.49 -8.87
C GLY A 347 1.74 8.69 -8.13
N VAL A 348 1.96 7.40 -7.93
CA VAL A 348 1.04 6.50 -7.21
C VAL A 348 0.97 6.85 -5.71
N ASP A 349 2.10 7.10 -5.06
CA ASP A 349 2.13 7.50 -3.65
C ASP A 349 1.52 8.90 -3.45
N GLY A 350 1.74 9.82 -4.43
CA GLY A 350 1.06 11.12 -4.48
C GLY A 350 -0.45 11.01 -4.65
N ALA A 351 -0.91 10.10 -5.49
CA ALA A 351 -2.33 9.80 -5.63
C ALA A 351 -2.92 9.21 -4.33
N SER A 352 -2.15 8.38 -3.64
CA SER A 352 -2.54 7.83 -2.34
C SER A 352 -2.65 8.90 -1.24
N PHE A 353 -1.90 9.99 -1.36
CA PHE A 353 -2.09 11.19 -0.54
C PHE A 353 -3.34 11.97 -0.96
N LEU A 354 -3.50 12.23 -2.26
CA LEU A 354 -4.56 13.09 -2.77
C LEU A 354 -5.96 12.52 -2.57
N GLY A 355 -6.15 11.20 -2.64
CA GLY A 355 -7.46 10.57 -2.48
C GLY A 355 -8.18 10.97 -1.19
N PRO A 356 -7.67 10.63 -0.01
CA PRO A 356 -8.28 11.01 1.27
C PRO A 356 -8.31 12.52 1.50
N PHE A 357 -7.29 13.26 1.01
CA PHE A 357 -7.20 14.71 1.13
C PHE A 357 -8.36 15.40 0.39
N ILE A 358 -8.59 15.02 -0.86
CA ILE A 358 -9.67 15.57 -1.69
C ILE A 358 -11.03 15.28 -1.04
N CYS A 359 -11.26 14.04 -0.61
CA CYS A 359 -12.52 13.67 0.06
C CYS A 359 -12.76 14.51 1.31
N GLY A 360 -11.75 14.69 2.16
CA GLY A 360 -11.89 15.50 3.36
C GLY A 360 -12.08 16.99 3.09
N PHE A 361 -11.38 17.53 2.09
CA PHE A 361 -11.45 18.95 1.74
C PHE A 361 -12.78 19.32 1.09
N LEU A 362 -13.31 18.48 0.21
CA LEU A 362 -14.56 18.73 -0.50
C LEU A 362 -15.81 18.45 0.34
N GLY A 363 -15.69 17.70 1.43
CA GLY A 363 -16.83 17.33 2.28
C GLY A 363 -17.79 16.34 1.60
N PRO A 364 -18.98 16.10 2.22
CA PRO A 364 -19.86 14.99 1.81
C PRO A 364 -20.35 15.04 0.35
N LEU A 365 -20.67 16.22 -0.17
CA LEU A 365 -21.04 16.37 -1.59
C LEU A 365 -19.87 16.10 -2.52
N GLY A 366 -18.69 16.59 -2.15
CA GLY A 366 -17.48 16.37 -2.93
C GLY A 366 -16.99 14.94 -2.91
N GLU A 367 -17.24 14.18 -1.83
CA GLU A 367 -16.96 12.73 -1.78
C GLU A 367 -17.69 12.00 -2.93
N SER A 368 -18.98 12.28 -3.13
CA SER A 368 -19.78 11.65 -4.18
C SER A 368 -19.31 12.05 -5.58
N VAL A 369 -18.95 13.32 -5.77
CA VAL A 369 -18.37 13.80 -7.04
C VAL A 369 -17.03 13.15 -7.31
N PHE A 370 -16.16 13.05 -6.31
CA PHE A 370 -14.87 12.36 -6.41
C PHE A 370 -15.05 10.89 -6.81
N LEU A 371 -15.95 10.17 -6.14
CA LEU A 371 -16.22 8.76 -6.44
C LEU A 371 -16.80 8.57 -7.84
N ALA A 372 -17.71 9.45 -8.28
CA ALA A 372 -18.24 9.45 -9.64
C ALA A 372 -17.14 9.71 -10.67
N ALA A 373 -16.24 10.67 -10.42
CA ALA A 373 -15.13 10.98 -11.30
C ALA A 373 -14.16 9.80 -11.43
N ILE A 374 -13.79 9.15 -10.31
CA ILE A 374 -12.98 7.92 -10.30
C ILE A 374 -13.71 6.81 -11.08
N GLY A 375 -15.02 6.66 -10.83
CA GLY A 375 -15.85 5.65 -11.48
C GLY A 375 -15.89 5.81 -13.00
N VAL A 376 -16.25 7.00 -13.48
CA VAL A 376 -16.32 7.30 -14.92
C VAL A 376 -14.95 7.15 -15.58
N THR A 377 -13.89 7.66 -14.93
CA THR A 377 -12.52 7.55 -15.45
C THR A 377 -12.08 6.08 -15.51
N GLY A 378 -12.36 5.30 -14.46
CA GLY A 378 -12.05 3.86 -14.41
C GLY A 378 -12.77 3.09 -15.53
N LEU A 379 -14.06 3.34 -15.73
CA LEU A 379 -14.84 2.74 -16.82
C LEU A 379 -14.29 3.13 -18.19
N GLY A 380 -13.96 4.43 -18.41
CA GLY A 380 -13.41 4.93 -19.68
C GLY A 380 -12.04 4.32 -20.00
N LEU A 381 -11.13 4.26 -19.01
CA LEU A 381 -9.82 3.62 -19.15
C LEU A 381 -9.96 2.11 -19.39
N GLY A 382 -10.88 1.46 -18.68
CA GLY A 382 -11.18 0.05 -18.84
C GLY A 382 -11.71 -0.25 -20.23
N ALA A 383 -12.72 0.48 -20.70
CA ALA A 383 -13.28 0.34 -22.05
C ALA A 383 -12.20 0.53 -23.13
N ARG A 384 -11.35 1.56 -22.98
CA ARG A 384 -10.23 1.81 -23.91
C ARG A 384 -9.25 0.66 -23.98
N LEU A 385 -8.89 0.07 -22.82
CA LEU A 385 -7.95 -1.05 -22.75
C LEU A 385 -8.55 -2.36 -23.29
N LEU A 386 -9.86 -2.57 -23.10
CA LEU A 386 -10.57 -3.72 -23.67
C LEU A 386 -10.69 -3.62 -25.19
N TRP A 387 -10.97 -2.42 -25.69
CA TRP A 387 -11.11 -2.21 -27.15
C TRP A 387 -9.77 -2.22 -27.89
N ARG A 388 -8.73 -1.64 -27.29
CA ARG A 388 -7.37 -1.58 -27.85
C ARG A 388 -6.37 -2.09 -26.82
N PRO A 389 -6.30 -3.40 -26.61
CA PRO A 389 -5.37 -3.95 -25.65
C PRO A 389 -3.94 -3.60 -26.06
N THR A 390 -3.15 -3.15 -25.09
CA THR A 390 -1.71 -2.93 -25.25
C THR A 390 -1.06 -4.30 -25.44
N ARG A 391 -0.82 -4.69 -26.71
CA ARG A 391 -0.16 -5.94 -27.10
C ARG A 391 1.35 -5.78 -27.10
#